data_6f27b2489afb10a89b52515bfa37ae08
#
_entry.id   6f27b2489afb10a89b52515bfa37ae08
#
_cell.length_a   1.000
_cell.length_b   1.000
_cell.length_c   1.000
_cell.angle_alpha   90.00
_cell.angle_beta   90.00
_cell.angle_gamma   90.00
#
_symmetry.space_group_name_H-M   'P 1'
#
loop_
_entity.id
_entity.type
_entity.pdbx_description
1 polymer ?
#
loop_
_entity_poly.entity_id
_entity_poly.type
_entity_poly.pdbx_seq_one_letter_code
_entity_poly.pdbx_strand_id
1 'polypeptide(L)'
;MRLRKLELQEHQASQSLYEEVFSEDSARFVEYYYTEKTKDNQIYVIEEDGKIRSMLHLNPYSLWVNGSRKDANYIVAVATQKEYRKRGYMASLLKKSLEDMYQAGEAFTFLMPASESIYLPFDFRTVYEQKKRYYRQEEPSEDICIKEATDADCKELAEFANKYLAEHFQV
;
A
#
# COMPACT_ATOMS: atom_id res chain seq x y z
N MET A 1 19.43 3.69 -17.56
CA MET A 1 18.67 3.29 -16.35
C MET A 1 19.07 4.19 -15.19
N ARG A 2 18.10 4.81 -14.52
CA ARG A 2 18.29 5.70 -13.36
C ARG A 2 17.28 5.32 -12.27
N LEU A 3 17.75 4.96 -11.07
CA LEU A 3 16.92 4.78 -9.88
C LEU A 3 16.89 6.09 -9.08
N ARG A 4 15.71 6.57 -8.72
CA ARG A 4 15.55 7.76 -7.87
C ARG A 4 14.24 7.74 -7.09
N LYS A 5 14.16 8.58 -6.07
CA LYS A 5 12.90 8.96 -5.44
C LYS A 5 12.32 10.16 -6.18
N LEU A 6 11.01 10.15 -6.42
CA LEU A 6 10.30 11.29 -7.00
C LEU A 6 10.12 12.41 -5.97
N GLU A 7 10.19 13.63 -6.41
CA GLU A 7 9.73 14.77 -5.63
C GLU A 7 8.20 14.80 -5.61
N LEU A 8 7.59 15.42 -4.59
CA LEU A 8 6.14 15.42 -4.41
C LEU A 8 5.36 15.86 -5.67
N GLN A 9 5.83 16.90 -6.34
CA GLN A 9 5.23 17.41 -7.58
C GLN A 9 5.38 16.48 -8.79
N GLU A 10 6.24 15.46 -8.68
CA GLU A 10 6.48 14.47 -9.74
C GLU A 10 5.68 13.18 -9.53
N HIS A 11 5.00 13.00 -8.40
CA HIS A 11 4.29 11.75 -8.06
C HIS A 11 3.31 11.32 -9.15
N GLN A 12 2.65 12.28 -9.77
CA GLN A 12 1.72 12.06 -10.89
C GLN A 12 2.37 11.34 -12.10
N ALA A 13 3.68 11.46 -12.28
CA ALA A 13 4.37 10.80 -13.39
C ALA A 13 4.35 9.26 -13.31
N SER A 14 4.12 8.70 -12.11
CA SER A 14 4.02 7.25 -11.92
C SER A 14 2.63 6.68 -12.25
N GLN A 15 1.60 7.53 -12.42
CA GLN A 15 0.22 7.09 -12.59
C GLN A 15 0.02 6.20 -13.82
N SER A 16 0.64 6.52 -14.94
CA SER A 16 0.47 5.73 -16.16
C SER A 16 0.94 4.28 -16.01
N LEU A 17 2.03 4.05 -15.25
CA LEU A 17 2.49 2.71 -14.94
C LEU A 17 1.58 2.02 -13.91
N TYR A 18 1.02 2.79 -12.97
CA TYR A 18 0.04 2.28 -12.01
C TYR A 18 -1.19 1.72 -12.74
N GLU A 19 -1.80 2.52 -13.60
CA GLU A 19 -2.99 2.14 -14.40
C GLU A 19 -2.72 0.95 -15.33
N GLU A 20 -1.53 0.87 -15.91
CA GLU A 20 -1.13 -0.26 -16.77
C GLU A 20 -1.09 -1.57 -15.97
N VAL A 21 -0.59 -1.55 -14.73
CA VAL A 21 -0.31 -2.77 -13.96
C VAL A 21 -1.47 -3.15 -13.04
N PHE A 22 -2.19 -2.18 -12.49
CA PHE A 22 -3.33 -2.34 -11.58
C PHE A 22 -4.64 -1.98 -12.26
N SER A 23 -4.88 -2.57 -13.45
CA SER A 23 -6.02 -2.26 -14.32
C SER A 23 -7.38 -2.63 -13.71
N GLU A 24 -7.42 -3.40 -12.63
CA GLU A 24 -8.61 -3.73 -11.85
C GLU A 24 -9.09 -2.59 -10.96
N ASP A 25 -8.22 -1.62 -10.63
CA ASP A 25 -8.59 -0.47 -9.83
C ASP A 25 -9.47 0.49 -10.63
N SER A 26 -10.55 0.97 -10.01
CA SER A 26 -11.46 1.91 -10.67
C SER A 26 -10.79 3.28 -10.91
N ALA A 27 -11.20 3.98 -11.97
CA ALA A 27 -10.70 5.33 -12.24
C ALA A 27 -10.90 6.29 -11.06
N ARG A 28 -12.02 6.16 -10.32
CA ARG A 28 -12.30 6.94 -9.10
C ARG A 28 -11.29 6.65 -7.99
N PHE A 29 -10.91 5.39 -7.82
CA PHE A 29 -9.88 5.02 -6.83
C PHE A 29 -8.51 5.56 -7.22
N VAL A 30 -8.12 5.44 -8.49
CA VAL A 30 -6.84 5.95 -8.99
C VAL A 30 -6.76 7.48 -8.84
N GLU A 31 -7.85 8.20 -9.17
CA GLU A 31 -7.94 9.63 -8.95
C GLU A 31 -7.75 9.99 -7.47
N TYR A 32 -8.50 9.36 -6.56
CA TYR A 32 -8.33 9.54 -5.12
C TYR A 32 -6.90 9.24 -4.67
N TYR A 33 -6.32 8.13 -5.12
CA TYR A 33 -4.99 7.72 -4.72
C TYR A 33 -3.94 8.78 -5.10
N TYR A 34 -3.97 9.27 -6.33
CA TYR A 34 -2.99 10.25 -6.82
C TYR A 34 -3.28 11.69 -6.39
N THR A 35 -4.51 12.04 -6.05
CA THR A 35 -4.84 13.40 -5.56
C THR A 35 -4.73 13.53 -4.05
N GLU A 36 -5.01 12.46 -3.30
CA GLU A 36 -5.04 12.50 -1.83
C GLU A 36 -3.95 11.65 -1.19
N LYS A 37 -3.90 10.34 -1.52
CA LYS A 37 -3.03 9.42 -0.78
C LYS A 37 -1.54 9.63 -1.07
N THR A 38 -1.17 10.02 -2.30
CA THR A 38 0.24 10.26 -2.62
C THR A 38 0.82 11.54 -2.03
N LYS A 39 0.04 12.38 -1.34
CA LYS A 39 0.52 13.61 -0.70
C LYS A 39 1.56 13.35 0.40
N ASP A 40 1.48 12.22 1.07
CA ASP A 40 2.39 11.82 2.15
C ASP A 40 3.27 10.60 1.79
N ASN A 41 3.13 10.06 0.59
CA ASN A 41 3.89 8.90 0.13
C ASN A 41 5.32 9.27 -0.26
N GLN A 42 6.18 8.25 -0.27
CA GLN A 42 7.45 8.29 -0.98
C GLN A 42 7.38 7.35 -2.18
N ILE A 43 7.73 7.84 -3.36
CA ILE A 43 7.66 7.04 -4.59
C ILE A 43 9.05 6.86 -5.17
N TYR A 44 9.51 5.63 -5.22
CA TYR A 44 10.77 5.23 -5.85
C TYR A 44 10.51 4.70 -7.25
N VAL A 45 11.33 5.13 -8.19
CA VAL A 45 11.17 4.73 -9.61
C VAL A 45 12.49 4.33 -10.23
N ILE A 46 12.40 3.49 -11.25
CA ILE A 46 13.45 3.28 -12.23
C ILE A 46 12.99 3.86 -13.56
N GLU A 47 13.77 4.81 -14.06
CA GLU A 47 13.59 5.43 -15.35
C GLU A 47 14.56 4.83 -16.38
N GLU A 48 14.05 4.54 -17.56
CA GLU A 48 14.82 4.14 -18.72
C GLU A 48 14.15 4.70 -19.99
N ASP A 49 14.93 5.27 -20.88
CA ASP A 49 14.46 5.92 -22.13
C ASP A 49 13.42 7.01 -21.86
N GLY A 50 13.64 7.81 -20.81
CA GLY A 50 12.77 8.93 -20.42
C GLY A 50 11.40 8.54 -19.87
N LYS A 51 11.19 7.25 -19.52
CA LYS A 51 9.93 6.75 -18.97
C LYS A 51 10.16 5.96 -17.67
N ILE A 52 9.18 6.01 -16.78
CA ILE A 52 9.16 5.16 -15.59
C ILE A 52 8.83 3.72 -16.01
N ARG A 53 9.74 2.79 -15.74
CA ARG A 53 9.62 1.37 -16.08
C ARG A 53 9.34 0.48 -14.89
N SER A 54 9.67 0.96 -13.68
CA SER A 54 9.37 0.26 -12.44
C SER A 54 9.14 1.29 -11.34
N MET A 55 8.29 0.95 -10.39
CA MET A 55 7.97 1.79 -9.24
C MET A 55 7.72 0.97 -7.98
N LEU A 56 7.85 1.64 -6.84
CA LEU A 56 7.52 1.17 -5.50
C LEU A 56 7.08 2.38 -4.69
N HIS A 57 5.93 2.28 -4.02
CA HIS A 57 5.44 3.33 -3.14
C HIS A 57 5.61 2.93 -1.68
N LEU A 58 5.95 3.89 -0.83
CA LEU A 58 5.95 3.78 0.62
C LEU A 58 4.83 4.66 1.17
N ASN A 59 3.86 4.03 1.82
CA ASN A 59 2.76 4.72 2.48
C ASN A 59 3.05 4.77 3.98
N PRO A 60 3.13 5.94 4.62
CA PRO A 60 3.37 6.05 6.05
C PRO A 60 2.14 5.60 6.85
N TYR A 61 2.39 4.85 7.91
CA TYR A 61 1.39 4.41 8.90
C TYR A 61 1.92 4.57 10.31
N SER A 62 1.02 4.90 11.23
CA SER A 62 1.27 4.81 12.67
C SER A 62 0.58 3.57 13.21
N LEU A 63 1.35 2.65 13.76
CA LEU A 63 0.89 1.37 14.27
C LEU A 63 1.08 1.28 15.77
N TRP A 64 0.18 0.60 16.47
CA TRP A 64 0.37 0.19 17.85
C TRP A 64 1.05 -1.18 17.86
N VAL A 65 2.24 -1.26 18.44
CA VAL A 65 3.00 -2.51 18.55
C VAL A 65 3.46 -2.67 19.99
N ASN A 66 3.00 -3.73 20.63
CA ASN A 66 3.32 -4.03 22.04
C ASN A 66 3.07 -2.83 22.98
N GLY A 67 1.93 -2.17 22.85
CA GLY A 67 1.52 -1.04 23.69
C GLY A 67 2.26 0.28 23.41
N SER A 68 3.02 0.38 22.34
CA SER A 68 3.68 1.63 21.92
C SER A 68 3.42 1.97 20.46
N ARG A 69 3.29 3.26 20.18
CA ARG A 69 3.15 3.75 18.79
C ARG A 69 4.47 3.60 18.05
N LYS A 70 4.41 3.06 16.84
CA LYS A 70 5.51 2.96 15.90
C LYS A 70 5.09 3.52 14.55
N ASP A 71 5.92 4.38 13.99
CA ASP A 71 5.74 4.83 12.62
C ASP A 71 6.52 3.88 11.70
N ALA A 72 5.87 3.42 10.64
CA ALA A 72 6.42 2.49 9.68
C ALA A 72 5.84 2.75 8.30
N ASN A 73 6.59 2.43 7.26
CA ASN A 73 6.11 2.52 5.89
C ASN A 73 5.53 1.19 5.41
N TYR A 74 4.35 1.26 4.82
CA TYR A 74 3.72 0.16 4.08
C TYR A 74 4.20 0.18 2.63
N ILE A 75 4.84 -0.91 2.19
CA ILE A 75 5.28 -1.06 0.80
C ILE A 75 4.08 -1.46 -0.05
N VAL A 76 3.76 -0.66 -1.06
CA VAL A 76 2.60 -0.86 -1.94
C VAL A 76 2.94 -0.45 -3.38
N ALA A 77 2.06 -0.74 -4.32
CA ALA A 77 2.20 -0.38 -5.73
C ALA A 77 3.57 -0.76 -6.33
N VAL A 78 4.07 -1.94 -5.96
CA VAL A 78 5.31 -2.47 -6.52
C VAL A 78 5.03 -3.01 -7.92
N ALA A 79 5.45 -2.26 -8.93
CA ALA A 79 5.16 -2.56 -10.32
C ALA A 79 6.40 -2.48 -11.21
N THR A 80 6.42 -3.32 -12.23
CA THR A 80 7.41 -3.25 -13.31
C THR A 80 6.69 -3.53 -14.62
N GLN A 81 6.88 -2.64 -15.59
CA GLN A 81 6.36 -2.79 -16.93
C GLN A 81 6.76 -4.15 -17.52
N LYS A 82 5.83 -4.82 -18.20
CA LYS A 82 5.96 -6.23 -18.60
C LYS A 82 7.27 -6.53 -19.32
N GLU A 83 7.68 -5.70 -20.27
CA GLU A 83 8.88 -5.85 -21.10
C GLU A 83 10.19 -5.61 -20.32
N TYR A 84 10.09 -5.04 -19.12
CA TYR A 84 11.22 -4.72 -18.23
C TYR A 84 11.33 -5.65 -17.01
N ARG A 85 10.43 -6.65 -16.92
CA ARG A 85 10.49 -7.66 -15.85
C ARG A 85 11.72 -8.55 -15.98
N LYS A 86 12.11 -9.19 -14.88
CA LYS A 86 13.27 -10.08 -14.77
C LYS A 86 14.63 -9.40 -15.03
N ARG A 87 14.69 -8.07 -14.97
CA ARG A 87 15.93 -7.27 -15.10
C ARG A 87 16.46 -6.78 -13.74
N GLY A 88 15.90 -7.25 -12.62
CA GLY A 88 16.32 -6.86 -11.27
C GLY A 88 15.78 -5.50 -10.78
N TYR A 89 14.86 -4.85 -11.51
CA TYR A 89 14.37 -3.50 -11.18
C TYR A 89 13.64 -3.48 -9.84
N MET A 90 12.70 -4.41 -9.62
CA MET A 90 12.03 -4.56 -8.34
C MET A 90 13.03 -4.75 -7.18
N ALA A 91 14.02 -5.62 -7.37
CA ALA A 91 15.05 -5.88 -6.34
C ALA A 91 15.85 -4.62 -6.01
N SER A 92 16.19 -3.82 -7.03
CA SER A 92 16.92 -2.56 -6.84
C SER A 92 16.06 -1.54 -6.07
N LEU A 93 14.77 -1.42 -6.39
CA LEU A 93 13.83 -0.54 -5.68
C LEU A 93 13.66 -0.96 -4.23
N LEU A 94 13.42 -2.25 -3.97
CA LEU A 94 13.29 -2.78 -2.61
C LEU A 94 14.55 -2.53 -1.79
N LYS A 95 15.72 -2.86 -2.31
CA LYS A 95 16.98 -2.66 -1.59
C LYS A 95 17.19 -1.17 -1.24
N LYS A 96 16.96 -0.29 -2.21
CA LYS A 96 17.11 1.16 -1.98
C LYS A 96 16.13 1.68 -0.93
N SER A 97 14.85 1.30 -1.03
CA SER A 97 13.84 1.75 -0.08
C SER A 97 14.08 1.19 1.33
N LEU A 98 14.49 -0.08 1.46
CA LEU A 98 14.85 -0.70 2.74
C LEU A 98 16.07 -0.01 3.37
N GLU A 99 17.09 0.31 2.57
CA GLU A 99 18.27 1.03 3.06
C GLU A 99 17.90 2.44 3.56
N ASP A 100 17.07 3.17 2.80
CA ASP A 100 16.64 4.52 3.19
C ASP A 100 15.81 4.50 4.48
N MET A 101 14.88 3.53 4.62
CA MET A 101 14.12 3.34 5.86
C MET A 101 15.03 2.98 7.04
N TYR A 102 16.03 2.14 6.83
CA TYR A 102 17.03 1.79 7.86
C TYR A 102 17.83 3.03 8.28
N GLN A 103 18.30 3.84 7.34
CA GLN A 103 19.03 5.08 7.63
C GLN A 103 18.15 6.13 8.33
N ALA A 104 16.85 6.12 8.07
CA ALA A 104 15.88 6.96 8.76
C ALA A 104 15.54 6.45 10.18
N GLY A 105 16.05 5.27 10.58
CA GLY A 105 15.81 4.69 11.90
C GLY A 105 14.46 3.98 12.01
N GLU A 106 13.82 3.62 10.91
CA GLU A 106 12.58 2.84 10.93
C GLU A 106 12.85 1.43 11.45
N ALA A 107 12.05 0.99 12.41
CA ALA A 107 12.26 -0.30 13.07
C ALA A 107 11.88 -1.50 12.21
N PHE A 108 10.89 -1.33 11.34
CA PHE A 108 10.38 -2.36 10.42
C PHE A 108 9.56 -1.72 9.30
N THR A 109 9.31 -2.50 8.27
CA THR A 109 8.33 -2.22 7.22
C THR A 109 7.43 -3.44 7.01
N PHE A 110 6.30 -3.26 6.34
CA PHE A 110 5.36 -4.34 6.07
C PHE A 110 4.71 -4.19 4.69
N LEU A 111 4.14 -5.28 4.21
CA LEU A 111 3.41 -5.31 2.93
C LEU A 111 2.39 -6.46 2.93
N MET A 112 1.43 -6.39 2.01
CA MET A 112 0.57 -7.50 1.64
C MET A 112 1.03 -8.05 0.27
N PRO A 113 1.64 -9.25 0.22
CA PRO A 113 2.22 -9.75 -1.01
C PRO A 113 1.17 -10.34 -1.96
N ALA A 114 1.31 -10.10 -3.26
CA ALA A 114 0.59 -10.87 -4.27
C ALA A 114 1.02 -12.36 -4.26
N SER A 115 2.29 -12.62 -3.92
CA SER A 115 2.84 -13.95 -3.64
C SER A 115 4.01 -13.80 -2.67
N GLU A 116 4.03 -14.59 -1.61
CA GLU A 116 5.10 -14.60 -0.61
C GLU A 116 6.48 -14.86 -1.21
N SER A 117 6.56 -15.79 -2.18
CA SER A 117 7.81 -16.18 -2.83
C SER A 117 8.57 -15.01 -3.47
N ILE A 118 7.88 -13.91 -3.80
CA ILE A 118 8.49 -12.71 -4.37
C ILE A 118 9.35 -11.97 -3.34
N TYR A 119 8.92 -11.97 -2.07
CA TYR A 119 9.52 -11.16 -1.01
C TYR A 119 10.41 -11.94 -0.05
N LEU A 120 10.30 -13.28 -0.01
CA LEU A 120 11.19 -14.15 0.79
C LEU A 120 12.68 -13.90 0.56
N PRO A 121 13.18 -13.66 -0.69
CA PRO A 121 14.60 -13.35 -0.92
C PRO A 121 15.09 -12.03 -0.31
N PHE A 122 14.18 -11.19 0.17
CA PHE A 122 14.45 -9.91 0.84
C PHE A 122 14.18 -9.96 2.34
N ASP A 123 14.16 -11.17 2.91
CA ASP A 123 13.93 -11.45 4.33
C ASP A 123 12.56 -11.06 4.88
N PHE A 124 11.56 -10.82 4.03
CA PHE A 124 10.18 -10.71 4.50
C PHE A 124 9.67 -12.06 5.00
N ARG A 125 8.89 -12.02 6.07
CA ARG A 125 8.27 -13.20 6.69
C ARG A 125 6.79 -12.91 6.92
N THR A 126 5.98 -13.94 6.72
CA THR A 126 4.55 -13.86 7.04
C THR A 126 4.39 -13.80 8.56
N VAL A 127 3.79 -12.73 9.04
CA VAL A 127 3.52 -12.52 10.46
C VAL A 127 2.03 -12.58 10.78
N TYR A 128 1.18 -12.45 9.77
CA TYR A 128 -0.26 -12.50 9.91
C TYR A 128 -0.92 -13.01 8.64
N GLU A 129 -1.91 -13.88 8.80
CA GLU A 129 -2.78 -14.36 7.71
C GLU A 129 -4.20 -13.83 7.91
N GLN A 130 -4.70 -13.11 6.92
CA GLN A 130 -6.08 -12.62 6.95
C GLN A 130 -7.06 -13.78 6.86
N LYS A 131 -7.88 -13.96 7.89
CA LYS A 131 -8.93 -14.98 7.91
C LYS A 131 -10.03 -14.59 6.93
N LYS A 132 -10.25 -15.41 5.90
CA LYS A 132 -11.40 -15.28 4.99
C LYS A 132 -12.57 -16.04 5.57
N ARG A 133 -13.73 -15.39 5.66
CA ARG A 133 -15.00 -16.03 6.01
C ARG A 133 -15.94 -15.83 4.84
N TYR A 134 -16.62 -16.93 4.46
CA TYR A 134 -17.67 -16.89 3.46
C TYR A 134 -19.01 -16.90 4.18
N TYR A 135 -19.83 -15.90 3.94
CA TYR A 135 -21.21 -15.88 4.41
C TYR A 135 -22.10 -16.43 3.29
N ARG A 136 -22.92 -17.43 3.60
CA ARG A 136 -24.09 -17.69 2.76
C ARG A 136 -25.11 -16.62 3.14
N GLN A 137 -25.67 -15.97 2.14
CA GLN A 137 -26.82 -15.10 2.35
C GLN A 137 -28.01 -16.01 2.69
N GLU A 138 -28.25 -16.21 3.95
CA GLU A 138 -29.55 -16.65 4.47
C GLU A 138 -30.46 -15.43 4.43
N GLU A 139 -31.78 -15.63 4.40
CA GLU A 139 -32.75 -14.56 4.21
C GLU A 139 -32.42 -13.32 5.08
N PRO A 140 -32.57 -12.10 4.53
CA PRO A 140 -32.22 -10.88 5.28
C PRO A 140 -33.02 -10.83 6.58
N SER A 141 -32.35 -10.68 7.70
CA SER A 141 -33.00 -10.38 8.99
C SER A 141 -33.73 -9.05 8.85
N GLU A 142 -35.01 -8.99 9.21
CA GLU A 142 -35.81 -7.77 9.18
C GLU A 142 -35.22 -6.67 10.09
N ASP A 143 -34.32 -7.05 11.00
CA ASP A 143 -33.68 -6.15 11.98
C ASP A 143 -32.40 -5.48 11.50
N ILE A 144 -31.89 -5.83 10.28
CA ILE A 144 -30.64 -5.28 9.75
C ILE A 144 -30.94 -4.39 8.56
N CYS A 145 -30.69 -3.08 8.73
CA CYS A 145 -30.74 -2.11 7.64
C CYS A 145 -29.34 -1.88 7.08
N ILE A 146 -29.13 -2.21 5.80
CA ILE A 146 -27.89 -1.90 5.09
C ILE A 146 -28.14 -0.69 4.20
N LYS A 147 -27.32 0.35 4.36
CA LYS A 147 -27.35 1.54 3.52
C LYS A 147 -25.95 1.87 3.00
N GLU A 148 -25.87 2.52 1.86
CA GLU A 148 -24.62 3.08 1.38
C GLU A 148 -24.22 4.28 2.25
N ALA A 149 -22.94 4.35 2.63
CA ALA A 149 -22.41 5.44 3.42
C ALA A 149 -22.24 6.70 2.56
N THR A 150 -22.49 7.84 3.14
CA THR A 150 -22.33 9.17 2.52
C THR A 150 -21.24 9.97 3.25
N ASP A 151 -20.86 11.13 2.70
CA ASP A 151 -19.88 12.01 3.35
C ASP A 151 -20.34 12.47 4.75
N ALA A 152 -21.64 12.53 5.00
CA ALA A 152 -22.18 12.87 6.30
C ALA A 152 -21.92 11.78 7.37
N ASP A 153 -21.74 10.55 6.95
CA ASP A 153 -21.51 9.40 7.84
C ASP A 153 -20.01 9.22 8.19
N CYS A 154 -19.08 9.94 7.49
CA CYS A 154 -17.64 9.74 7.60
C CYS A 154 -17.10 9.85 9.05
N LYS A 155 -17.58 10.83 9.82
CA LYS A 155 -17.14 11.04 11.19
C LYS A 155 -17.55 9.88 12.08
N GLU A 156 -18.81 9.47 12.03
CA GLU A 156 -19.36 8.37 12.84
C GLU A 156 -18.67 7.03 12.48
N LEU A 157 -18.45 6.79 11.19
CA LEU A 157 -17.73 5.60 10.71
C LEU A 157 -16.27 5.58 11.18
N ALA A 158 -15.58 6.72 11.15
CA ALA A 158 -14.23 6.83 11.65
C ALA A 158 -14.13 6.58 13.16
N GLU A 159 -15.05 7.15 13.95
CA GLU A 159 -15.13 6.94 15.39
C GLU A 159 -15.41 5.45 15.72
N PHE A 160 -16.37 4.85 15.02
CA PHE A 160 -16.67 3.42 15.14
C PHE A 160 -15.45 2.54 14.81
N ALA A 161 -14.82 2.79 13.66
CA ALA A 161 -13.65 2.01 13.21
C ALA A 161 -12.49 2.12 14.22
N ASN A 162 -12.17 3.32 14.68
CA ASN A 162 -11.11 3.55 15.66
C ASN A 162 -11.38 2.83 16.99
N LYS A 163 -12.63 2.91 17.49
CA LYS A 163 -13.02 2.20 18.71
C LYS A 163 -12.92 0.70 18.53
N TYR A 164 -13.48 0.16 17.45
CA TYR A 164 -13.46 -1.27 17.15
C TYR A 164 -12.03 -1.81 17.01
N LEU A 165 -11.17 -1.09 16.29
CA LEU A 165 -9.76 -1.48 16.11
C LEU A 165 -9.01 -1.46 17.45
N ALA A 166 -9.20 -0.45 18.28
CA ALA A 166 -8.55 -0.36 19.58
C ALA A 166 -8.98 -1.48 20.56
N GLU A 167 -10.22 -1.95 20.46
CA GLU A 167 -10.75 -3.01 21.35
C GLU A 167 -10.39 -4.43 20.88
N HIS A 168 -10.24 -4.65 19.56
CA HIS A 168 -10.16 -5.99 18.98
C HIS A 168 -8.82 -6.33 18.36
N PHE A 169 -8.00 -5.34 18.04
CA PHE A 169 -6.70 -5.51 17.40
C PHE A 169 -5.61 -4.85 18.23
N GLN A 170 -5.10 -5.60 19.20
CA GLN A 170 -3.84 -5.28 19.87
C GLN A 170 -2.73 -5.99 19.09
N VAL A 171 -1.93 -5.24 18.39
CA VAL A 171 -0.71 -5.73 17.74
C VAL A 171 0.49 -5.41 18.63
#